data_c1b8f5e6c95c77f4636ab5d52e61cc47
#
_entry.id   c1b8f5e6c95c77f4636ab5d52e61cc47
#
_cell.length_a   1.000
_cell.length_b   1.000
_cell.length_c   1.000
_cell.angle_alpha   90.00
_cell.angle_beta   90.00
_cell.angle_gamma   90.00
#
_symmetry.space_group_name_H-M   'P 1'
#
loop_
_entity.id
_entity.type
_entity.pdbx_description
1 polymer ?
#
loop_
_entity_poly.entity_id
_entity_poly.type
_entity_poly.pdbx_seq_one_letter_code
_entity_poly.pdbx_strand_id
1 'polypeptide(L)'
;MIPRPELEKRYKACLSQIDDRPYIGAAKELTSTVTGPTGMKMEGPYDYVAPNYWYSEKAPGGAFGFNTETGIGAQLPVIESIRRMIPTDKLWPVGKEWDYHCTVSDAAMNSLEVLKENMATRYGEAKDLDDFLRKADWLNYEGTRTMFEAFRVNIPRTTGIVQWMLNSAWPSLYWQLYDYYLIPTAAYYSVKKSNMPQQLIYHYGKNAVYAVNESAGTVQMQGVMSLYDCNSRVVTQQTTTLEIAPYTVVKAFDVPAVKENTFLYLKLNDEKGAYVVDNFYWLAAAPDVNDWANTDWV
;
A
#
# COMPACT_ATOMS: atom_id res chain seq x y z
N MET A 1 13.65 0.82 21.61
CA MET A 1 14.00 0.80 23.06
C MET A 1 13.02 -0.16 23.72
N ILE A 2 13.53 -1.20 24.38
CA ILE A 2 12.68 -2.17 25.09
C ILE A 2 12.31 -1.60 26.45
N PRO A 3 11.04 -1.56 26.86
CA PRO A 3 10.64 -1.09 28.17
C PRO A 3 11.32 -1.90 29.29
N ARG A 4 11.65 -1.24 30.39
CA ARG A 4 12.15 -1.95 31.56
C ARG A 4 11.02 -2.78 32.19
N PRO A 5 11.17 -4.09 32.41
CA PRO A 5 10.09 -4.96 32.86
C PRO A 5 9.39 -4.47 34.15
N GLU A 6 10.12 -3.86 35.05
CA GLU A 6 9.55 -3.34 36.30
C GLU A 6 8.62 -2.13 36.06
N LEU A 7 8.98 -1.24 35.15
CA LEU A 7 8.12 -0.12 34.77
C LEU A 7 6.88 -0.60 34.01
N GLU A 8 7.05 -1.56 33.11
CA GLU A 8 5.94 -2.15 32.36
C GLU A 8 4.93 -2.81 33.28
N LYS A 9 5.37 -3.60 34.28
CA LYS A 9 4.50 -4.19 35.32
C LYS A 9 3.71 -3.13 36.07
N ARG A 10 4.36 -2.04 36.46
CA ARG A 10 3.71 -0.93 37.20
C ARG A 10 2.68 -0.22 36.33
N TYR A 11 2.99 0.08 35.08
CA TYR A 11 2.04 0.69 34.14
C TYR A 11 0.84 -0.24 33.90
N LYS A 12 1.07 -1.52 33.65
CA LYS A 12 0.00 -2.49 33.49
C LYS A 12 -0.89 -2.57 34.73
N ALA A 13 -0.30 -2.67 35.92
CA ALA A 13 -1.04 -2.72 37.17
C ALA A 13 -1.88 -1.46 37.43
N CYS A 14 -1.38 -0.29 37.06
CA CYS A 14 -2.12 0.96 37.21
C CYS A 14 -3.28 1.05 36.19
N LEU A 15 -3.00 0.76 34.93
CA LEU A 15 -4.01 0.87 33.85
C LEU A 15 -5.13 -0.16 33.99
N SER A 16 -4.83 -1.40 34.43
CA SER A 16 -5.84 -2.44 34.61
C SER A 16 -6.87 -2.15 35.70
N GLN A 17 -6.67 -1.10 36.51
CA GLN A 17 -7.66 -0.64 37.48
C GLN A 17 -8.75 0.27 36.87
N ILE A 18 -8.52 0.78 35.67
CA ILE A 18 -9.39 1.79 35.02
C ILE A 18 -9.74 1.43 33.59
N ASP A 19 -9.06 0.45 32.99
CA ASP A 19 -9.23 0.08 31.57
C ASP A 19 -8.97 -1.42 31.40
N ASP A 20 -9.87 -2.12 30.73
CA ASP A 20 -9.80 -3.56 30.43
C ASP A 20 -9.21 -3.88 29.05
N ARG A 21 -8.85 -2.85 28.27
CA ARG A 21 -8.19 -3.04 26.97
C ARG A 21 -6.81 -3.68 27.14
N PRO A 22 -6.36 -4.49 26.16
CA PRO A 22 -5.03 -5.10 26.20
C PRO A 22 -3.93 -4.04 26.33
N TYR A 23 -3.06 -4.23 27.33
CA TYR A 23 -1.87 -3.38 27.50
C TYR A 23 -0.73 -3.89 26.61
N ILE A 24 -0.14 -3.00 25.81
CA ILE A 24 1.02 -3.25 24.98
C ILE A 24 2.15 -2.34 25.42
N GLY A 25 3.27 -2.92 25.87
CA GLY A 25 4.39 -2.16 26.45
C GLY A 25 5.22 -1.37 25.45
N ALA A 26 5.31 -1.84 24.19
CA ALA A 26 6.05 -1.17 23.13
C ALA A 26 5.52 -1.52 21.74
N ALA A 27 5.45 -0.55 20.86
CA ALA A 27 4.97 -0.71 19.49
C ALA A 27 5.81 -1.67 18.63
N LYS A 28 7.10 -1.82 18.92
CA LYS A 28 8.04 -2.65 18.16
C LYS A 28 8.24 -4.05 18.76
N GLU A 29 7.86 -4.27 19.99
CA GLU A 29 8.15 -5.52 20.69
C GLU A 29 7.12 -6.61 20.32
N LEU A 30 7.54 -7.61 19.56
CA LEU A 30 6.70 -8.75 19.19
C LEU A 30 6.33 -9.64 20.40
N THR A 31 7.19 -9.68 21.42
CA THR A 31 6.97 -10.46 22.64
C THR A 31 7.46 -9.67 23.86
N SER A 32 6.53 -9.28 24.73
CA SER A 32 6.83 -8.63 25.99
C SER A 32 7.15 -9.68 27.07
N THR A 33 8.10 -9.38 27.94
CA THR A 33 8.41 -10.21 29.12
C THR A 33 7.29 -10.21 30.17
N VAL A 34 6.35 -9.26 30.09
CA VAL A 34 5.24 -9.10 31.04
C VAL A 34 3.92 -9.62 30.46
N THR A 35 3.66 -9.42 29.18
CA THR A 35 2.37 -9.76 28.54
C THR A 35 2.46 -10.94 27.56
N GLY A 36 3.66 -11.43 27.25
CA GLY A 36 3.86 -12.46 26.23
C GLY A 36 3.74 -11.91 24.79
N PRO A 37 3.33 -12.73 23.81
CA PRO A 37 3.15 -12.28 22.43
C PRO A 37 2.21 -11.07 22.36
N THR A 38 2.64 -10.00 21.73
CA THR A 38 1.90 -8.73 21.68
C THR A 38 0.96 -8.65 20.47
N GLY A 39 1.25 -9.39 19.39
CA GLY A 39 0.57 -9.22 18.12
C GLY A 39 0.94 -7.94 17.35
N MET A 40 1.83 -7.12 17.92
CA MET A 40 2.26 -5.86 17.33
C MET A 40 3.42 -6.06 16.36
N LYS A 41 3.52 -5.16 15.39
CA LYS A 41 4.61 -5.12 14.42
C LYS A 41 4.97 -3.65 14.15
N MET A 42 6.26 -3.33 14.13
CA MET A 42 6.81 -2.03 13.71
C MET A 42 8.16 -2.27 13.02
N GLU A 43 8.09 -2.93 11.85
CA GLU A 43 9.29 -3.31 11.08
C GLU A 43 9.38 -2.60 9.73
N GLY A 44 8.54 -1.59 9.51
CA GLY A 44 8.43 -0.93 8.23
C GLY A 44 7.64 -1.80 7.22
N PRO A 45 8.04 -1.80 5.93
CA PRO A 45 9.17 -1.07 5.35
C PRO A 45 8.98 0.45 5.45
N TYR A 46 10.10 1.16 5.34
CA TYR A 46 10.11 2.63 5.30
C TYR A 46 10.61 3.15 3.96
N ASP A 47 10.99 2.27 3.06
CA ASP A 47 11.30 2.54 1.68
C ASP A 47 10.35 1.80 0.74
N TYR A 48 10.42 2.07 -0.56
CA TYR A 48 9.55 1.41 -1.53
C TYR A 48 9.78 -0.10 -1.53
N VAL A 49 8.69 -0.83 -1.54
CA VAL A 49 8.67 -2.28 -1.76
C VAL A 49 7.60 -2.62 -2.81
N ALA A 50 7.92 -3.56 -3.67
CA ALA A 50 7.01 -4.02 -4.70
C ALA A 50 5.80 -4.80 -4.11
N PRO A 51 4.68 -4.89 -4.83
CA PRO A 51 3.43 -5.47 -4.32
C PRO A 51 3.56 -6.84 -3.67
N ASN A 52 4.35 -7.77 -4.23
CA ASN A 52 4.50 -9.13 -3.68
C ASN A 52 5.11 -9.17 -2.28
N TYR A 53 5.87 -8.16 -1.88
CA TYR A 53 6.45 -8.08 -0.53
C TYR A 53 5.39 -8.29 0.56
N TRP A 54 4.25 -7.63 0.45
CA TRP A 54 3.19 -7.66 1.45
C TRP A 54 2.47 -9.01 1.56
N TYR A 55 2.50 -9.81 0.49
CA TYR A 55 1.88 -11.13 0.42
C TYR A 55 2.88 -12.25 0.72
N SER A 56 4.15 -11.93 0.98
CA SER A 56 5.16 -12.86 1.44
C SER A 56 4.79 -13.40 2.82
N GLU A 57 4.93 -14.72 3.02
CA GLU A 57 4.72 -15.33 4.33
C GLU A 57 5.93 -15.15 5.27
N LYS A 58 7.03 -14.57 4.79
CA LYS A 58 8.24 -14.34 5.58
C LYS A 58 8.00 -13.22 6.59
N ALA A 59 7.99 -13.57 7.87
CA ALA A 59 8.07 -12.57 8.93
C ALA A 59 9.50 -11.99 9.00
N PRO A 60 9.67 -10.68 9.28
CA PRO A 60 8.65 -9.69 9.63
C PRO A 60 7.99 -8.99 8.44
N GLY A 61 8.33 -9.35 7.20
CA GLY A 61 7.89 -8.67 5.98
C GLY A 61 6.36 -8.61 5.81
N GLY A 62 5.70 -9.64 5.35
CA GLY A 62 4.31 -9.64 4.94
C GLY A 62 3.27 -9.05 5.90
N ALA A 63 2.00 -9.09 5.49
CA ALA A 63 0.89 -8.56 6.27
C ALA A 63 0.45 -9.55 7.36
N PHE A 64 0.72 -9.21 8.63
CA PHE A 64 0.27 -9.94 9.82
C PHE A 64 0.17 -9.01 11.03
N GLY A 65 -0.61 -9.43 12.06
CA GLY A 65 -0.75 -8.71 13.32
C GLY A 65 -1.28 -7.28 13.14
N PHE A 66 -0.91 -6.40 14.08
CA PHE A 66 -1.17 -4.97 14.02
C PHE A 66 0.13 -4.23 13.73
N ASN A 67 0.25 -3.62 12.55
CA ASN A 67 1.42 -2.82 12.20
C ASN A 67 1.24 -1.39 12.70
N THR A 68 2.00 -1.03 13.73
CA THR A 68 1.89 0.26 14.42
C THR A 68 2.52 1.41 13.66
N GLU A 69 3.42 1.12 12.71
CA GLU A 69 4.09 2.14 11.92
C GLU A 69 4.73 1.53 10.67
N THR A 70 4.34 2.01 9.51
CA THR A 70 4.97 1.70 8.22
C THR A 70 4.63 2.78 7.20
N GLY A 71 5.52 3.01 6.24
CA GLY A 71 5.29 3.97 5.16
C GLY A 71 6.18 3.64 3.98
N ILE A 72 5.61 3.66 2.77
CA ILE A 72 6.32 3.27 1.56
C ILE A 72 7.09 4.44 0.98
N GLY A 73 8.33 4.62 1.39
CA GLY A 73 9.36 5.44 0.77
C GLY A 73 8.96 6.84 0.35
N ALA A 74 9.55 7.28 -0.74
CA ALA A 74 9.27 8.58 -1.32
C ALA A 74 7.85 8.65 -1.89
N GLN A 75 7.11 9.67 -1.47
CA GLN A 75 5.74 9.98 -1.93
C GLN A 75 5.74 11.42 -2.43
N LEU A 76 5.94 11.55 -3.75
CA LEU A 76 6.20 12.84 -4.37
C LEU A 76 4.97 13.75 -4.32
N PRO A 77 5.17 15.05 -4.01
CA PRO A 77 4.14 16.07 -4.19
C PRO A 77 3.82 16.32 -5.66
N VAL A 78 2.71 17.01 -5.90
CA VAL A 78 2.39 17.54 -7.24
C VAL A 78 3.43 18.56 -7.70
N ILE A 79 3.55 18.75 -9.01
CA ILE A 79 4.59 19.63 -9.62
C ILE A 79 4.53 21.08 -9.08
N GLU A 80 3.35 21.59 -8.74
CA GLU A 80 3.18 22.93 -8.18
C GLU A 80 3.84 23.08 -6.80
N SER A 81 3.82 22.04 -6.00
CA SER A 81 4.49 21.98 -4.70
C SER A 81 5.99 21.79 -4.88
N ILE A 82 6.41 20.93 -5.80
CA ILE A 82 7.83 20.69 -6.12
C ILE A 82 8.51 21.98 -6.58
N ARG A 83 7.88 22.78 -7.42
CA ARG A 83 8.38 24.07 -7.87
C ARG A 83 8.57 25.12 -6.76
N ARG A 84 7.94 24.90 -5.60
CA ARG A 84 8.15 25.74 -4.39
C ARG A 84 9.34 25.28 -3.58
N MET A 85 9.82 24.06 -3.79
CA MET A 85 10.87 23.42 -3.01
C MET A 85 12.20 23.44 -3.76
N ILE A 86 12.16 23.24 -5.09
CA ILE A 86 13.32 22.99 -5.94
C ILE A 86 13.43 24.11 -6.98
N PRO A 87 14.62 24.75 -7.17
CA PRO A 87 14.84 25.75 -8.21
C PRO A 87 14.50 25.21 -9.59
N THR A 88 13.91 26.05 -10.43
CA THR A 88 13.40 25.64 -11.75
C THR A 88 14.46 25.01 -12.65
N ASP A 89 15.70 25.49 -12.59
CA ASP A 89 16.85 24.96 -13.35
C ASP A 89 17.42 23.65 -12.76
N LYS A 90 16.87 23.17 -11.64
CA LYS A 90 17.24 21.93 -10.93
C LYS A 90 16.12 20.90 -10.88
N LEU A 91 14.99 21.16 -11.54
CA LEU A 91 13.87 20.22 -11.58
C LEU A 91 14.22 18.96 -12.38
N TRP A 92 15.05 19.10 -13.42
CA TRP A 92 15.47 17.96 -14.24
C TRP A 92 16.93 18.13 -14.72
N PRO A 93 17.74 17.06 -14.72
CA PRO A 93 17.44 15.74 -14.16
C PRO A 93 17.35 15.76 -12.62
N VAL A 94 16.63 14.77 -12.07
CA VAL A 94 16.50 14.58 -10.61
C VAL A 94 17.88 14.33 -9.98
N GLY A 95 18.25 15.13 -9.02
CA GLY A 95 19.58 15.10 -8.39
C GLY A 95 19.58 15.57 -6.93
N LYS A 96 20.72 16.07 -6.47
CA LYS A 96 20.99 16.44 -5.07
C LYS A 96 20.03 17.45 -4.46
N GLU A 97 19.43 18.32 -5.27
CA GLU A 97 18.44 19.27 -4.79
C GLU A 97 17.14 18.57 -4.37
N TRP A 98 16.79 17.48 -5.03
CA TRP A 98 15.70 16.60 -4.63
C TRP A 98 16.07 15.78 -3.39
N ASP A 99 17.29 15.24 -3.35
CA ASP A 99 17.76 14.44 -2.21
C ASP A 99 17.80 15.27 -0.93
N TYR A 100 18.02 16.58 -1.02
CA TYR A 100 17.93 17.50 0.13
C TYR A 100 16.56 17.47 0.81
N HIS A 101 15.50 17.16 0.06
CA HIS A 101 14.14 17.02 0.56
C HIS A 101 13.77 15.59 0.97
N CYS A 102 14.70 14.65 0.91
CA CYS A 102 14.59 13.31 1.46
C CYS A 102 14.89 13.29 2.96
N THR A 103 15.07 12.12 3.55
CA THR A 103 15.37 12.01 4.97
C THR A 103 16.85 12.25 5.26
N VAL A 104 17.16 12.77 6.43
CA VAL A 104 18.54 12.80 6.94
C VAL A 104 18.81 11.48 7.69
N SER A 105 19.27 10.47 6.98
CA SER A 105 19.62 9.18 7.58
C SER A 105 20.81 8.56 6.84
N ASP A 106 21.48 7.62 7.49
CA ASP A 106 22.54 6.81 6.87
C ASP A 106 21.99 5.68 5.97
N ALA A 107 20.68 5.56 5.88
CA ALA A 107 19.98 4.58 5.07
C ALA A 107 19.66 5.12 3.67
N ALA A 108 19.25 4.24 2.76
CA ALA A 108 18.88 4.57 1.38
C ALA A 108 17.81 5.66 1.22
N MET A 109 17.07 5.96 2.30
CA MET A 109 16.02 6.99 2.35
C MET A 109 16.55 8.44 2.30
N ASN A 110 17.85 8.65 2.20
CA ASN A 110 18.47 9.98 2.05
C ASN A 110 18.50 10.47 0.59
N SER A 111 17.95 9.70 -0.33
CA SER A 111 17.90 10.02 -1.76
C SER A 111 16.68 9.39 -2.43
N LEU A 112 16.46 9.69 -3.72
CA LEU A 112 15.43 9.07 -4.55
C LEU A 112 15.93 7.86 -5.35
N GLU A 113 17.12 7.32 -5.04
CA GLU A 113 17.69 6.20 -5.81
C GLU A 113 16.78 4.96 -5.78
N VAL A 114 16.27 4.56 -4.61
CA VAL A 114 15.37 3.39 -4.50
C VAL A 114 14.09 3.60 -5.32
N LEU A 115 13.53 4.81 -5.33
CA LEU A 115 12.38 5.14 -6.17
C LEU A 115 12.74 5.00 -7.67
N LYS A 116 13.88 5.54 -8.10
CA LYS A 116 14.33 5.48 -9.50
C LYS A 116 14.63 4.05 -9.97
N GLU A 117 15.29 3.25 -9.15
CA GLU A 117 15.58 1.84 -9.46
C GLU A 117 14.29 1.02 -9.62
N ASN A 118 13.33 1.20 -8.72
CA ASN A 118 12.05 0.51 -8.82
C ASN A 118 11.22 1.02 -10.00
N MET A 119 11.29 2.32 -10.29
CA MET A 119 10.67 2.91 -11.49
C MET A 119 11.24 2.27 -12.77
N ALA A 120 12.57 2.21 -12.89
CA ALA A 120 13.23 1.61 -14.04
C ALA A 120 12.83 0.14 -14.22
N THR A 121 12.76 -0.62 -13.13
CA THR A 121 12.37 -2.04 -13.16
C THR A 121 10.92 -2.24 -13.58
N ARG A 122 9.99 -1.40 -13.07
CA ARG A 122 8.55 -1.62 -13.28
C ARG A 122 7.99 -0.88 -14.49
N TYR A 123 8.47 0.32 -14.81
CA TYR A 123 7.90 1.22 -15.82
C TYR A 123 8.93 1.80 -16.79
N GLY A 124 10.18 1.36 -16.72
CA GLY A 124 11.30 1.91 -17.49
C GLY A 124 11.82 3.22 -16.92
N GLU A 125 13.03 3.59 -17.32
CA GLU A 125 13.63 4.85 -16.95
C GLU A 125 12.78 6.05 -17.39
N ALA A 126 12.79 7.10 -16.60
CA ALA A 126 12.08 8.33 -16.95
C ALA A 126 12.80 9.10 -18.05
N LYS A 127 12.06 9.59 -19.04
CA LYS A 127 12.58 10.32 -20.20
C LYS A 127 12.73 11.83 -19.93
N ASP A 128 11.87 12.38 -19.10
CA ASP A 128 11.79 13.78 -18.72
C ASP A 128 11.08 13.93 -17.36
N LEU A 129 10.92 15.17 -16.90
CA LEU A 129 10.29 15.47 -15.61
C LEU A 129 8.83 14.98 -15.53
N ASP A 130 8.05 15.18 -16.59
CA ASP A 130 6.64 14.83 -16.60
C ASP A 130 6.45 13.30 -16.57
N ASP A 131 7.30 12.57 -17.31
CA ASP A 131 7.33 11.12 -17.29
C ASP A 131 7.78 10.59 -15.92
N PHE A 132 8.80 11.24 -15.31
CA PHE A 132 9.25 10.90 -13.96
C PHE A 132 8.14 11.03 -12.91
N LEU A 133 7.45 12.16 -12.89
CA LEU A 133 6.39 12.42 -11.93
C LEU A 133 5.21 11.46 -12.12
N ARG A 134 4.80 11.21 -13.36
CA ARG A 134 3.71 10.28 -13.67
C ARG A 134 4.02 8.85 -13.23
N LYS A 135 5.24 8.38 -13.47
CA LYS A 135 5.70 7.05 -13.02
C LYS A 135 5.84 6.96 -11.51
N ALA A 136 6.33 8.02 -10.88
CA ALA A 136 6.42 8.10 -9.41
C ALA A 136 5.03 8.07 -8.76
N ASP A 137 4.05 8.77 -9.30
CA ASP A 137 2.67 8.72 -8.83
C ASP A 137 2.08 7.32 -8.93
N TRP A 138 2.36 6.59 -10.01
CA TRP A 138 1.94 5.21 -10.15
C TRP A 138 2.59 4.30 -9.11
N LEU A 139 3.90 4.40 -8.90
CA LEU A 139 4.60 3.64 -7.85
C LEU A 139 4.02 3.92 -6.47
N ASN A 140 3.80 5.20 -6.16
CA ASN A 140 3.24 5.64 -4.89
C ASN A 140 1.82 5.12 -4.68
N TYR A 141 0.98 5.23 -5.72
CA TYR A 141 -0.39 4.74 -5.68
C TYR A 141 -0.44 3.22 -5.48
N GLU A 142 0.28 2.46 -6.31
CA GLU A 142 0.28 1.00 -6.29
C GLU A 142 0.88 0.45 -4.99
N GLY A 143 2.04 0.97 -4.58
CA GLY A 143 2.71 0.52 -3.38
C GLY A 143 1.88 0.76 -2.12
N THR A 144 1.31 1.96 -1.96
CA THR A 144 0.47 2.29 -0.81
C THR A 144 -0.85 1.51 -0.83
N ARG A 145 -1.50 1.36 -2.00
CA ARG A 145 -2.69 0.53 -2.16
C ARG A 145 -2.41 -0.88 -1.67
N THR A 146 -1.35 -1.50 -2.18
CA THR A 146 -1.02 -2.89 -1.87
C THR A 146 -0.74 -3.11 -0.40
N MET A 147 -0.10 -2.15 0.25
CA MET A 147 0.15 -2.16 1.69
C MET A 147 -1.18 -2.30 2.48
N PHE A 148 -2.15 -1.46 2.21
CA PHE A 148 -3.45 -1.52 2.88
C PHE A 148 -4.25 -2.76 2.49
N GLU A 149 -4.32 -3.08 1.21
CA GLU A 149 -5.09 -4.23 0.71
C GLU A 149 -4.59 -5.55 1.25
N ALA A 150 -3.27 -5.74 1.40
CA ALA A 150 -2.70 -6.95 1.95
C ALA A 150 -3.11 -7.17 3.42
N PHE A 151 -3.20 -6.11 4.22
CA PHE A 151 -3.72 -6.21 5.58
C PHE A 151 -5.20 -6.57 5.58
N ARG A 152 -6.00 -5.98 4.73
CA ARG A 152 -7.44 -6.23 4.65
C ARG A 152 -7.78 -7.64 4.18
N VAL A 153 -7.08 -8.16 3.17
CA VAL A 153 -7.38 -9.49 2.62
C VAL A 153 -6.89 -10.64 3.53
N ASN A 154 -6.05 -10.34 4.52
CA ASN A 154 -5.49 -11.32 5.44
C ASN A 154 -6.20 -11.37 6.81
N ILE A 155 -7.35 -10.75 6.97
CA ILE A 155 -8.18 -10.89 8.18
C ILE A 155 -8.56 -12.37 8.40
N PRO A 156 -8.50 -12.94 9.62
CA PRO A 156 -8.17 -12.30 10.90
C PRO A 156 -6.68 -12.35 11.30
N ARG A 157 -5.77 -12.81 10.43
CA ARG A 157 -4.32 -12.83 10.70
C ARG A 157 -3.75 -11.42 10.90
N THR A 158 -4.37 -10.44 10.28
CA THR A 158 -4.09 -9.01 10.41
C THR A 158 -5.21 -8.32 11.16
N THR A 159 -4.87 -7.31 11.97
CA THR A 159 -5.86 -6.59 12.79
C THR A 159 -5.80 -5.07 12.59
N GLY A 160 -4.79 -4.55 11.90
CA GLY A 160 -4.70 -3.14 11.56
C GLY A 160 -3.33 -2.72 11.05
N ILE A 161 -3.30 -1.53 10.49
CA ILE A 161 -2.09 -0.88 9.97
C ILE A 161 -2.18 0.62 10.19
N VAL A 162 -1.08 1.24 10.62
CA VAL A 162 -0.97 2.69 10.79
C VAL A 162 0.09 3.23 9.83
N GLN A 163 -0.35 4.11 8.95
CA GLN A 163 0.52 4.79 7.99
C GLN A 163 1.42 5.80 8.70
N TRP A 164 2.71 5.70 8.52
CA TRP A 164 3.69 6.74 8.73
C TRP A 164 3.95 7.44 7.39
N MET A 165 3.44 8.65 7.14
CA MET A 165 2.69 9.51 8.03
C MET A 165 1.64 10.34 7.27
N LEU A 166 0.80 11.11 8.00
CA LEU A 166 -0.24 11.92 7.38
C LEU A 166 0.35 13.06 6.54
N ASN A 167 1.27 13.84 7.13
CA ASN A 167 1.91 14.98 6.47
C ASN A 167 3.26 15.30 7.12
N SER A 168 4.09 16.05 6.41
CA SER A 168 5.41 16.48 6.89
C SER A 168 5.36 17.86 7.52
N ALA A 169 6.24 18.09 8.51
CA ALA A 169 6.41 19.40 9.16
C ALA A 169 7.29 20.38 8.36
N TRP A 170 7.89 19.94 7.26
CA TRP A 170 8.69 20.72 6.33
C TRP A 170 8.52 20.18 4.91
N PRO A 171 8.94 20.88 3.84
CA PRO A 171 8.81 20.38 2.48
C PRO A 171 9.64 19.12 2.25
N SER A 172 9.04 17.95 2.44
CA SER A 172 9.65 16.62 2.33
C SER A 172 9.08 15.85 1.15
N LEU A 173 9.81 14.81 0.72
CA LEU A 173 9.41 13.88 -0.35
C LEU A 173 9.04 12.48 0.18
N TYR A 174 9.04 12.25 1.52
CA TYR A 174 8.89 10.92 2.11
C TYR A 174 7.64 10.77 2.95
N TRP A 175 6.99 9.59 2.85
CA TRP A 175 5.94 9.00 3.70
C TRP A 175 4.63 9.77 3.86
N GLN A 176 4.41 10.82 3.10
CA GLN A 176 3.31 11.76 3.30
C GLN A 176 2.08 11.42 2.45
N LEU A 177 0.88 11.48 3.06
CA LEU A 177 -0.39 11.45 2.33
C LEU A 177 -0.77 12.84 1.81
N TYR A 178 -0.47 13.87 2.60
CA TYR A 178 -0.54 15.27 2.20
C TYR A 178 0.86 15.88 2.25
N ASP A 179 1.21 16.63 1.23
CA ASP A 179 2.48 17.35 1.22
C ASP A 179 2.50 18.50 2.26
N TYR A 180 3.66 19.13 2.40
CA TYR A 180 3.82 20.27 3.31
C TYR A 180 2.82 21.41 3.05
N TYR A 181 2.37 21.57 1.80
CA TYR A 181 1.40 22.60 1.40
C TYR A 181 -0.05 22.12 1.48
N LEU A 182 -0.30 20.97 2.12
CA LEU A 182 -1.61 20.35 2.34
C LEU A 182 -2.30 19.90 1.06
N ILE A 183 -1.53 19.63 0.00
CA ILE A 183 -2.05 19.04 -1.24
C ILE A 183 -1.93 17.52 -1.15
N PRO A 184 -3.01 16.75 -1.46
CA PRO A 184 -2.95 15.30 -1.41
C PRO A 184 -2.03 14.73 -2.49
N THR A 185 -1.22 13.73 -2.11
CA THR A 185 -0.36 12.97 -3.02
C THR A 185 -1.12 11.80 -3.65
N ALA A 186 -0.51 11.07 -4.59
CA ALA A 186 -1.06 9.85 -5.16
C ALA A 186 -1.38 8.79 -4.07
N ALA A 187 -0.56 8.73 -3.02
CA ALA A 187 -0.76 7.85 -1.87
C ALA A 187 -2.07 8.14 -1.12
N TYR A 188 -2.47 9.40 -0.98
CA TYR A 188 -3.75 9.75 -0.35
C TYR A 188 -4.94 9.11 -1.08
N TYR A 189 -4.97 9.21 -2.41
CA TYR A 189 -6.08 8.65 -3.20
C TYR A 189 -6.10 7.13 -3.13
N SER A 190 -4.93 6.51 -3.09
CA SER A 190 -4.77 5.09 -2.89
C SER A 190 -5.32 4.63 -1.53
N VAL A 191 -4.94 5.30 -0.43
CA VAL A 191 -5.43 5.00 0.92
C VAL A 191 -6.94 5.19 1.01
N LYS A 192 -7.46 6.30 0.49
CA LYS A 192 -8.90 6.58 0.45
C LYS A 192 -9.67 5.45 -0.23
N LYS A 193 -9.19 4.98 -1.37
CA LYS A 193 -9.83 3.90 -2.14
C LYS A 193 -9.67 2.54 -1.44
N SER A 194 -8.48 2.24 -0.95
CA SER A 194 -8.18 0.96 -0.29
C SER A 194 -8.91 0.76 1.05
N ASN A 195 -9.48 1.82 1.64
CA ASN A 195 -10.24 1.74 2.89
C ASN A 195 -11.76 1.83 2.68
N MET A 196 -12.26 1.62 1.46
CA MET A 196 -13.71 1.47 1.25
C MET A 196 -14.23 0.23 1.98
N PRO A 197 -15.35 0.30 2.71
CA PRO A 197 -15.84 -0.80 3.56
C PRO A 197 -15.99 -2.13 2.82
N GLN A 198 -16.43 -2.11 1.57
CA GLN A 198 -16.48 -3.28 0.69
C GLN A 198 -15.53 -3.08 -0.48
N GLN A 199 -14.78 -4.13 -0.86
CA GLN A 199 -13.82 -4.05 -1.95
C GLN A 199 -13.54 -5.42 -2.56
N LEU A 200 -13.18 -5.45 -3.86
CA LEU A 200 -12.50 -6.57 -4.50
C LEU A 200 -10.99 -6.29 -4.50
N ILE A 201 -10.22 -7.22 -3.98
CA ILE A 201 -8.77 -7.12 -3.83
C ILE A 201 -8.08 -8.28 -4.56
N TYR A 202 -7.11 -7.98 -5.40
CA TYR A 202 -6.25 -8.99 -5.99
C TYR A 202 -5.13 -9.39 -5.01
N HIS A 203 -5.09 -10.68 -4.69
CA HIS A 203 -4.07 -11.26 -3.82
C HIS A 203 -2.90 -11.77 -4.67
N TYR A 204 -1.83 -11.01 -4.77
CA TYR A 204 -0.68 -11.30 -5.62
C TYR A 204 -0.07 -12.70 -5.36
N GLY A 205 0.05 -13.11 -4.10
CA GLY A 205 0.64 -14.41 -3.73
C GLY A 205 -0.26 -15.63 -4.03
N LYS A 206 -1.53 -15.44 -4.39
CA LYS A 206 -2.48 -16.54 -4.67
C LYS A 206 -3.07 -16.47 -6.07
N ASN A 207 -2.77 -15.45 -6.85
CA ASN A 207 -3.36 -15.19 -8.16
C ASN A 207 -4.90 -15.31 -8.12
N ALA A 208 -5.52 -14.66 -7.16
CA ALA A 208 -6.95 -14.74 -6.94
C ALA A 208 -7.51 -13.41 -6.44
N VAL A 209 -8.78 -13.14 -6.74
CA VAL A 209 -9.51 -11.98 -6.24
C VAL A 209 -10.33 -12.38 -5.04
N TYR A 210 -10.27 -11.58 -4.00
CA TYR A 210 -11.05 -11.71 -2.78
C TYR A 210 -11.97 -10.51 -2.61
N ALA A 211 -13.18 -10.77 -2.13
CA ALA A 211 -14.11 -9.74 -1.69
C ALA A 211 -13.99 -9.59 -0.19
N VAL A 212 -13.86 -8.35 0.26
CA VAL A 212 -13.73 -7.96 1.67
C VAL A 212 -14.98 -7.19 2.08
N ASN A 213 -15.50 -7.48 3.26
CA ASN A 213 -16.54 -6.70 3.92
C ASN A 213 -16.09 -6.36 5.35
N GLU A 214 -15.85 -5.08 5.62
CA GLU A 214 -15.51 -4.56 6.96
C GLU A 214 -16.68 -3.83 7.62
N SER A 215 -17.89 -3.96 7.09
CA SER A 215 -19.08 -3.43 7.74
C SER A 215 -19.68 -4.42 8.77
N ALA A 216 -20.52 -3.92 9.65
CA ALA A 216 -21.18 -4.71 10.69
C ALA A 216 -22.34 -5.57 10.17
N GLY A 217 -22.74 -5.41 8.90
CA GLY A 217 -23.84 -6.16 8.27
C GLY A 217 -23.37 -7.11 7.20
N THR A 218 -24.14 -8.18 6.95
CA THR A 218 -23.98 -9.00 5.75
C THR A 218 -24.38 -8.17 4.52
N VAL A 219 -23.60 -8.26 3.45
CA VAL A 219 -23.86 -7.54 2.19
C VAL A 219 -24.02 -8.52 1.03
N GLN A 220 -24.96 -8.16 0.13
CA GLN A 220 -25.13 -8.82 -1.17
C GLN A 220 -24.50 -7.95 -2.25
N MET A 221 -23.55 -8.50 -3.00
CA MET A 221 -22.77 -7.75 -3.97
C MET A 221 -22.64 -8.50 -5.30
N GLN A 222 -22.45 -7.76 -6.37
CA GLN A 222 -22.06 -8.30 -7.66
C GLN A 222 -20.63 -7.91 -7.98
N GLY A 223 -19.75 -8.90 -8.09
CA GLY A 223 -18.36 -8.71 -8.51
C GLY A 223 -18.21 -8.94 -10.01
N VAL A 224 -17.42 -8.08 -10.67
CA VAL A 224 -17.01 -8.24 -12.06
C VAL A 224 -15.49 -8.17 -12.11
N MET A 225 -14.89 -9.15 -12.77
CA MET A 225 -13.46 -9.21 -13.09
C MET A 225 -13.28 -9.16 -14.58
N SER A 226 -12.44 -8.26 -15.08
CA SER A 226 -12.08 -8.16 -16.50
C SER A 226 -10.57 -8.12 -16.66
N LEU A 227 -10.01 -8.95 -17.53
CA LEU A 227 -8.62 -8.88 -17.96
C LEU A 227 -8.55 -8.26 -19.36
N TYR A 228 -7.62 -7.31 -19.53
CA TYR A 228 -7.37 -6.62 -20.79
C TYR A 228 -5.91 -6.80 -21.20
N ASP A 229 -5.68 -6.98 -22.51
CA ASP A 229 -4.33 -6.86 -23.07
C ASP A 229 -3.89 -5.40 -23.19
N CYS A 230 -2.64 -5.17 -23.61
CA CYS A 230 -2.09 -3.81 -23.80
C CYS A 230 -2.78 -3.01 -24.93
N ASN A 231 -3.61 -3.66 -25.77
CA ASN A 231 -4.43 -3.00 -26.80
C ASN A 231 -5.86 -2.73 -26.30
N SER A 232 -6.11 -2.82 -24.99
CA SER A 232 -7.43 -2.64 -24.38
C SER A 232 -8.49 -3.65 -24.84
N ARG A 233 -8.07 -4.81 -25.37
CA ARG A 233 -9.00 -5.88 -25.76
C ARG A 233 -9.28 -6.76 -24.55
N VAL A 234 -10.54 -7.14 -24.37
CA VAL A 234 -10.95 -8.06 -23.30
C VAL A 234 -10.39 -9.45 -23.58
N VAL A 235 -9.50 -9.91 -22.70
CA VAL A 235 -8.96 -11.29 -22.72
C VAL A 235 -9.95 -12.25 -22.07
N THR A 236 -10.50 -11.86 -20.92
CA THR A 236 -11.57 -12.60 -20.23
C THR A 236 -12.40 -11.66 -19.35
N GLN A 237 -13.66 -12.03 -19.16
CA GLN A 237 -14.53 -11.34 -18.22
C GLN A 237 -15.37 -12.37 -17.45
N GLN A 238 -15.51 -12.17 -16.14
CA GLN A 238 -16.31 -13.01 -15.27
C GLN A 238 -17.15 -12.14 -14.34
N THR A 239 -18.31 -12.65 -13.97
CA THR A 239 -19.23 -12.02 -13.01
C THR A 239 -19.65 -13.05 -11.98
N THR A 240 -19.76 -12.63 -10.72
CA THR A 240 -20.23 -13.47 -9.62
C THR A 240 -21.11 -12.68 -8.66
N THR A 241 -22.07 -13.36 -8.05
CA THR A 241 -22.83 -12.81 -6.92
C THR A 241 -22.21 -13.30 -5.61
N LEU A 242 -22.06 -12.41 -4.66
CA LEU A 242 -21.35 -12.62 -3.41
C LEU A 242 -22.26 -12.24 -2.25
N GLU A 243 -22.41 -13.16 -1.30
CA GLU A 243 -22.91 -12.87 0.04
C GLU A 243 -21.70 -12.83 0.98
N ILE A 244 -21.45 -11.68 1.62
CA ILE A 244 -20.25 -11.48 2.43
C ILE A 244 -20.68 -11.10 3.84
N ALA A 245 -20.43 -11.99 4.79
CA ALA A 245 -20.72 -11.77 6.20
C ALA A 245 -19.92 -10.59 6.78
N PRO A 246 -20.32 -10.02 7.92
CA PRO A 246 -19.58 -8.94 8.59
C PRO A 246 -18.13 -9.31 8.87
N TYR A 247 -17.21 -8.39 8.63
CA TYR A 247 -15.79 -8.52 8.94
C TYR A 247 -15.14 -9.79 8.37
N THR A 248 -15.55 -10.20 7.16
CA THR A 248 -15.03 -11.40 6.50
C THR A 248 -14.45 -11.12 5.12
N VAL A 249 -13.69 -12.13 4.67
CA VAL A 249 -13.06 -12.17 3.36
C VAL A 249 -13.48 -13.46 2.67
N VAL A 250 -13.98 -13.37 1.44
CA VAL A 250 -14.37 -14.52 0.63
C VAL A 250 -13.66 -14.48 -0.72
N LYS A 251 -13.30 -15.64 -1.27
CA LYS A 251 -12.72 -15.73 -2.61
C LYS A 251 -13.82 -15.46 -3.64
N ALA A 252 -13.56 -14.52 -4.55
CA ALA A 252 -14.48 -14.14 -5.61
C ALA A 252 -14.11 -14.77 -6.97
N PHE A 253 -12.83 -14.71 -7.36
CA PHE A 253 -12.36 -15.21 -8.65
C PHE A 253 -10.98 -15.85 -8.56
N ASP A 254 -10.70 -16.82 -9.43
CA ASP A 254 -9.34 -17.20 -9.81
C ASP A 254 -8.88 -16.33 -10.97
N VAL A 255 -7.66 -15.82 -10.90
CA VAL A 255 -7.07 -15.02 -11.97
C VAL A 255 -6.18 -15.93 -12.80
N PRO A 256 -6.40 -16.08 -14.12
CA PRO A 256 -5.52 -16.85 -14.96
C PRO A 256 -4.08 -16.35 -14.93
N ALA A 257 -3.11 -17.25 -15.01
CA ALA A 257 -1.71 -16.86 -15.16
C ALA A 257 -1.53 -16.07 -16.47
N VAL A 258 -0.92 -14.91 -16.38
CA VAL A 258 -0.63 -14.04 -17.52
C VAL A 258 0.76 -14.36 -18.08
N LYS A 259 0.95 -14.21 -19.41
CA LYS A 259 2.21 -14.46 -20.09
C LYS A 259 2.90 -13.18 -20.56
N GLU A 260 2.18 -12.08 -20.50
CA GLU A 260 2.58 -10.74 -20.91
C GLU A 260 1.91 -9.71 -20.02
N ASN A 261 2.27 -8.44 -20.14
CA ASN A 261 1.60 -7.38 -19.41
C ASN A 261 0.09 -7.39 -19.70
N THR A 262 -0.67 -7.43 -18.65
CA THR A 262 -2.14 -7.56 -18.71
C THR A 262 -2.74 -6.66 -17.62
N PHE A 263 -3.88 -6.06 -17.89
CA PHE A 263 -4.56 -5.20 -16.95
C PHE A 263 -5.75 -5.92 -16.33
N LEU A 264 -5.76 -6.01 -15.01
CA LEU A 264 -6.89 -6.56 -14.27
C LEU A 264 -7.75 -5.40 -13.76
N TYR A 265 -8.99 -5.33 -14.22
CA TYR A 265 -9.99 -4.41 -13.72
C TYR A 265 -11.05 -5.15 -12.91
N LEU A 266 -11.28 -4.69 -11.71
CA LEU A 266 -12.27 -5.23 -10.78
C LEU A 266 -13.33 -4.19 -10.51
N LYS A 267 -14.60 -4.58 -10.58
CA LYS A 267 -15.74 -3.71 -10.28
C LYS A 267 -16.66 -4.39 -9.29
N LEU A 268 -17.05 -3.69 -8.24
CA LEU A 268 -18.01 -4.14 -7.25
C LEU A 268 -19.27 -3.27 -7.34
N ASN A 269 -20.41 -3.90 -7.51
CA ASN A 269 -21.72 -3.26 -7.49
C ASN A 269 -22.53 -3.79 -6.31
N ASP A 270 -23.51 -3.04 -5.86
CA ASP A 270 -24.52 -3.51 -4.88
C ASP A 270 -25.49 -4.52 -5.52
N GLU A 271 -26.42 -5.04 -4.72
CA GLU A 271 -27.46 -6.00 -5.16
C GLU A 271 -28.38 -5.44 -6.27
N LYS A 272 -28.48 -4.12 -6.40
CA LYS A 272 -29.28 -3.43 -7.41
C LYS A 272 -28.48 -3.08 -8.66
N GLY A 273 -27.20 -3.43 -8.69
CA GLY A 273 -26.29 -3.14 -9.79
C GLY A 273 -25.69 -1.73 -9.75
N ALA A 274 -25.91 -0.96 -8.67
CA ALA A 274 -25.29 0.35 -8.54
C ALA A 274 -23.80 0.21 -8.20
N TYR A 275 -22.97 1.05 -8.82
CA TYR A 275 -21.53 1.06 -8.60
C TYR A 275 -21.17 1.38 -7.13
N VAL A 276 -20.27 0.60 -6.55
CA VAL A 276 -19.73 0.80 -5.20
C VAL A 276 -18.26 1.22 -5.27
N VAL A 277 -17.41 0.40 -5.86
CA VAL A 277 -15.98 0.64 -5.95
C VAL A 277 -15.37 -0.18 -7.10
N ASP A 278 -14.25 0.26 -7.62
CA ASP A 278 -13.43 -0.50 -8.56
C ASP A 278 -11.98 -0.63 -8.09
N ASN A 279 -11.20 -1.47 -8.75
CA ASN A 279 -9.76 -1.57 -8.60
C ASN A 279 -9.12 -1.90 -9.95
N PHE A 280 -7.86 -1.47 -10.10
CA PHE A 280 -7.09 -1.68 -11.32
C PHE A 280 -5.66 -2.11 -10.99
N TYR A 281 -5.20 -3.19 -11.61
CA TYR A 281 -3.90 -3.78 -11.36
C TYR A 281 -3.15 -4.03 -12.66
N TRP A 282 -1.85 -3.80 -12.62
CA TRP A 282 -0.92 -4.19 -13.67
C TRP A 282 -0.37 -5.56 -13.32
N LEU A 283 -0.63 -6.54 -14.17
CA LEU A 283 -0.13 -7.90 -14.03
C LEU A 283 0.96 -8.15 -15.05
N ALA A 284 2.04 -8.79 -14.62
CA ALA A 284 3.14 -9.18 -15.48
C ALA A 284 3.44 -10.68 -15.34
N ALA A 285 4.06 -11.27 -16.34
CA ALA A 285 4.47 -12.69 -16.33
C ALA A 285 5.49 -12.97 -15.23
N ALA A 286 6.41 -12.03 -14.98
CA ALA A 286 7.35 -12.08 -13.87
C ALA A 286 6.81 -11.26 -12.69
N PRO A 287 6.81 -11.78 -11.45
CA PRO A 287 6.35 -11.04 -10.30
C PRO A 287 7.11 -9.72 -10.15
N ASP A 288 6.35 -8.62 -9.96
CA ASP A 288 6.85 -7.27 -9.73
C ASP A 288 7.68 -6.63 -10.86
N VAL A 289 7.80 -7.29 -12.02
CA VAL A 289 8.55 -6.78 -13.16
C VAL A 289 7.63 -6.71 -14.38
N ASN A 290 7.31 -5.50 -14.84
CA ASN A 290 6.55 -5.32 -16.07
C ASN A 290 7.49 -5.41 -17.28
N ASP A 291 7.03 -6.03 -18.36
CA ASP A 291 7.74 -6.08 -19.63
C ASP A 291 7.49 -4.77 -20.42
N TRP A 292 8.03 -3.67 -19.91
CA TRP A 292 7.87 -2.35 -20.49
C TRP A 292 8.62 -2.18 -21.83
N ALA A 293 9.67 -2.98 -22.07
CA ALA A 293 10.46 -2.90 -23.30
C ALA A 293 9.69 -3.42 -24.54
N ASN A 294 8.78 -4.37 -24.33
CA ASN A 294 7.93 -4.95 -25.39
C ASN A 294 6.48 -4.43 -25.31
N THR A 295 6.24 -3.41 -24.51
CA THR A 295 4.91 -2.80 -24.36
C THR A 295 4.97 -1.37 -24.86
N ASP A 296 4.09 -1.04 -25.79
CA ASP A 296 3.97 0.32 -26.31
C ASP A 296 3.22 1.16 -25.26
N TRP A 297 3.98 1.87 -24.44
CA TRP A 297 3.44 2.79 -23.44
C TRP A 297 3.06 4.11 -24.11
N VAL A 298 1.80 4.39 -24.19
CA VAL A 298 1.26 5.64 -24.75
C VAL A 298 1.55 6.84 -23.87
#